data_a47b55f5f641d76dfd136046e466c1f7
#
_entry.id   a47b55f5f641d76dfd136046e466c1f7
#
_cell.length_a   1.000
_cell.length_b   1.000
_cell.length_c   1.000
_cell.angle_alpha   90.00
_cell.angle_beta   90.00
_cell.angle_gamma   90.00
#
_symmetry.space_group_name_H-M   'P 1'
#
loop_
_entity.id
_entity.type
_entity.pdbx_description
1 polymer ?
#
loop_
_entity_poly.entity_id
_entity_poly.type
_entity_poly.pdbx_seq_one_letter_code
_entity_poly.pdbx_strand_id
1 'polypeptide(L)'
;MQEGVHNIHDKFVRESFSDPVRAIAFLERFLPDEMINNLDLPTLRVLQESYLNEALKEHFSDLVFEVSLKNNADTKTDISILFEHKSSSDKHVLIQVGHYMFAHWVKCLAEKKKLKVIIPLIYYQGKKEWILADLSSLFHSYPDYIKNYVPKLNYLFFALNTISEDKIETIRDTMMAAAVIAQKWRINPVKLQADFERIFRLFPIKDPNLNFLEKIVVYALNVSDITEEVLAETIKSIPQPIKNNIMTTYDRIVQKNRNEGKIEGKIEGKIEGKIEGKIEGKIEVVLNCFDQDIAMAMIINISGLSESEVISILKEHKRI
;
A
#
# COMPACT_ATOMS: atom_id res chain seq x y z
N MET A 1 13.09 2.92 -5.10
CA MET A 1 12.72 1.87 -4.12
C MET A 1 11.52 2.18 -3.21
N GLN A 2 11.03 3.43 -3.06
CA GLN A 2 9.90 3.74 -2.15
C GLN A 2 8.50 3.56 -2.77
N GLU A 3 8.32 3.72 -4.08
CA GLU A 3 6.99 3.59 -4.73
C GLU A 3 6.48 2.13 -4.78
N GLY A 4 7.35 1.15 -4.97
CA GLY A 4 6.94 -0.26 -5.02
C GLY A 4 6.45 -0.82 -3.68
N VAL A 5 7.02 -0.36 -2.56
CA VAL A 5 6.66 -0.82 -1.20
C VAL A 5 5.31 -0.23 -0.75
N HIS A 6 5.03 1.04 -1.09
CA HIS A 6 3.73 1.64 -0.79
C HIS A 6 2.57 0.87 -1.46
N ASN A 7 2.78 0.45 -2.70
CA ASN A 7 1.76 -0.27 -3.47
C ASN A 7 1.42 -1.67 -2.88
N ILE A 8 2.38 -2.37 -2.23
CA ILE A 8 2.14 -3.71 -1.67
C ILE A 8 1.23 -3.67 -0.43
N HIS A 9 1.39 -2.64 0.41
CA HIS A 9 0.57 -2.46 1.60
C HIS A 9 -0.87 -2.13 1.25
N ASP A 10 -1.08 -1.14 0.38
CA ASP A 10 -2.40 -0.71 -0.06
C ASP A 10 -3.13 -1.84 -0.79
N LYS A 11 -2.41 -2.57 -1.66
CA LYS A 11 -2.95 -3.73 -2.36
C LYS A 11 -3.39 -4.83 -1.39
N PHE A 12 -2.58 -5.10 -0.36
CA PHE A 12 -2.90 -6.15 0.61
C PHE A 12 -4.08 -5.76 1.51
N VAL A 13 -4.17 -4.49 1.95
CA VAL A 13 -5.34 -3.98 2.67
C VAL A 13 -6.60 -4.12 1.82
N ARG A 14 -6.56 -3.63 0.59
CA ARG A 14 -7.69 -3.75 -0.34
C ARG A 14 -8.11 -5.21 -0.53
N GLU A 15 -7.16 -6.11 -0.76
CA GLU A 15 -7.44 -7.54 -0.92
C GLU A 15 -8.05 -8.17 0.33
N SER A 16 -7.58 -7.76 1.52
CA SER A 16 -8.10 -8.26 2.80
C SER A 16 -9.58 -7.89 3.00
N PHE A 17 -9.94 -6.67 2.66
CA PHE A 17 -11.27 -6.11 2.88
C PHE A 17 -12.22 -6.22 1.67
N SER A 18 -11.76 -6.69 0.52
CA SER A 18 -12.61 -6.87 -0.68
C SER A 18 -13.57 -8.06 -0.58
N ASP A 19 -13.32 -8.99 0.33
CA ASP A 19 -14.23 -10.11 0.60
C ASP A 19 -15.24 -9.69 1.68
N PRO A 20 -16.56 -9.74 1.37
CA PRO A 20 -17.60 -9.33 2.32
C PRO A 20 -17.55 -10.10 3.64
N VAL A 21 -17.23 -11.40 3.63
CA VAL A 21 -17.19 -12.24 4.85
C VAL A 21 -16.11 -11.75 5.79
N ARG A 22 -14.89 -11.46 5.25
CA ARG A 22 -13.79 -10.92 6.04
C ARG A 22 -14.05 -9.50 6.53
N ALA A 23 -14.60 -8.64 5.65
CA ALA A 23 -14.99 -7.28 6.03
C ALA A 23 -16.03 -7.29 7.16
N ILE A 24 -17.06 -8.12 7.08
CA ILE A 24 -18.07 -8.30 8.13
C ILE A 24 -17.41 -8.71 9.44
N ALA A 25 -16.55 -9.75 9.43
CA ALA A 25 -15.91 -10.25 10.63
C ALA A 25 -15.04 -9.18 11.34
N PHE A 26 -14.38 -8.31 10.56
CA PHE A 26 -13.66 -7.16 11.10
C PHE A 26 -14.62 -6.11 11.67
N LEU A 27 -15.64 -5.72 10.94
CA LEU A 27 -16.60 -4.72 11.37
C LEU A 27 -17.38 -5.16 12.60
N GLU A 28 -17.83 -6.42 12.69
CA GLU A 28 -18.46 -7.01 13.88
C GLU A 28 -17.60 -6.88 15.13
N ARG A 29 -16.29 -6.95 14.97
CA ARG A 29 -15.36 -6.90 16.11
C ARG A 29 -15.04 -5.49 16.57
N PHE A 30 -15.06 -4.52 15.67
CA PHE A 30 -14.51 -3.19 15.92
C PHE A 30 -15.49 -2.03 15.81
N LEU A 31 -16.64 -2.19 15.20
CA LEU A 31 -17.67 -1.15 15.20
C LEU A 31 -18.21 -0.93 16.62
N PRO A 32 -18.68 0.28 16.93
CA PRO A 32 -19.44 0.54 18.16
C PRO A 32 -20.67 -0.38 18.26
N ASP A 33 -20.98 -0.84 19.48
CA ASP A 33 -22.11 -1.76 19.73
C ASP A 33 -23.45 -1.22 19.20
N GLU A 34 -23.68 0.07 19.30
CA GLU A 34 -24.87 0.72 18.75
C GLU A 34 -25.00 0.49 17.23
N MET A 35 -23.90 0.55 16.51
CA MET A 35 -23.88 0.29 15.06
C MET A 35 -24.09 -1.20 14.78
N ILE A 36 -23.42 -2.09 15.49
CA ILE A 36 -23.54 -3.54 15.31
C ILE A 36 -25.00 -3.98 15.55
N ASN A 37 -25.63 -3.42 16.57
CA ASN A 37 -27.01 -3.76 16.91
C ASN A 37 -28.03 -3.30 15.86
N ASN A 38 -27.73 -2.25 15.10
CA ASN A 38 -28.65 -1.64 14.14
C ASN A 38 -28.32 -1.92 12.67
N LEU A 39 -27.10 -2.42 12.36
CA LEU A 39 -26.72 -2.80 10.99
C LEU A 39 -27.03 -4.28 10.72
N ASP A 40 -27.61 -4.55 9.56
CA ASP A 40 -27.78 -5.91 9.04
C ASP A 40 -26.52 -6.31 8.26
N LEU A 41 -25.42 -6.59 9.03
CA LEU A 41 -24.09 -6.88 8.46
C LEU A 41 -24.08 -8.00 7.41
N PRO A 42 -24.89 -9.08 7.50
CA PRO A 42 -25.02 -10.05 6.41
C PRO A 42 -25.42 -9.48 5.05
N THR A 43 -26.02 -8.30 5.01
CA THR A 43 -26.36 -7.61 3.75
C THR A 43 -25.21 -6.81 3.14
N LEU A 44 -24.04 -6.77 3.80
CA LEU A 44 -22.90 -5.99 3.37
C LEU A 44 -22.44 -6.40 1.97
N ARG A 45 -22.25 -5.40 1.14
CA ARG A 45 -21.70 -5.54 -0.22
C ARG A 45 -20.51 -4.61 -0.37
N VAL A 46 -19.47 -5.11 -1.03
CA VAL A 46 -18.33 -4.29 -1.45
C VAL A 46 -18.68 -3.68 -2.79
N LEU A 47 -18.74 -2.35 -2.87
CA LEU A 47 -19.01 -1.66 -4.12
C LEU A 47 -17.73 -1.59 -4.97
N GLN A 48 -17.85 -1.90 -6.25
CA GLN A 48 -16.74 -1.81 -7.19
C GLN A 48 -16.44 -0.34 -7.54
N GLU A 49 -15.22 -0.06 -7.97
CA GLU A 49 -14.68 1.26 -8.32
C GLU A 49 -15.49 2.08 -9.35
N SER A 50 -16.37 1.43 -10.13
CA SER A 50 -17.24 2.07 -11.12
C SER A 50 -18.23 3.08 -10.52
N TYR A 51 -18.45 3.04 -9.21
CA TYR A 51 -19.26 4.04 -8.51
C TYR A 51 -18.51 5.33 -8.20
N LEU A 52 -17.18 5.31 -8.33
CA LEU A 52 -16.33 6.49 -8.13
C LEU A 52 -16.18 7.23 -9.46
N ASN A 53 -16.25 8.56 -9.44
CA ASN A 53 -15.96 9.39 -10.60
C ASN A 53 -14.50 9.16 -11.03
N GLU A 54 -14.20 9.13 -12.34
CA GLU A 54 -12.83 8.94 -12.86
C GLU A 54 -11.82 9.93 -12.24
N ALA A 55 -12.23 11.17 -12.00
CA ALA A 55 -11.44 12.18 -11.31
C ALA A 55 -11.11 11.85 -9.84
N LEU A 56 -11.87 10.93 -9.21
CA LEU A 56 -11.65 10.48 -7.84
C LEU A 56 -10.82 9.18 -7.78
N LYS A 57 -10.73 8.42 -8.88
CA LYS A 57 -9.95 7.17 -8.94
C LYS A 57 -8.45 7.36 -8.73
N GLU A 58 -7.90 8.49 -9.15
CA GLU A 58 -6.47 8.80 -9.00
C GLU A 58 -6.08 9.13 -7.56
N HIS A 59 -7.05 9.47 -6.70
CA HIS A 59 -6.77 9.95 -5.33
C HIS A 59 -7.26 9.03 -4.23
N PHE A 60 -8.08 8.01 -4.54
CA PHE A 60 -8.69 7.12 -3.55
C PHE A 60 -8.51 5.66 -3.94
N SER A 61 -7.70 4.95 -3.17
CA SER A 61 -7.54 3.49 -3.25
C SER A 61 -8.58 2.74 -2.43
N ASP A 62 -9.69 3.36 -2.06
CA ASP A 62 -10.50 2.96 -0.93
C ASP A 62 -11.69 2.11 -1.32
N LEU A 63 -12.15 1.32 -0.34
CA LEU A 63 -13.31 0.46 -0.46
C LEU A 63 -14.55 1.17 0.06
N VAL A 64 -15.67 0.94 -0.60
CA VAL A 64 -16.97 1.39 -0.12
C VAL A 64 -17.80 0.15 0.18
N PHE A 65 -18.31 0.05 1.40
CA PHE A 65 -19.24 -0.98 1.81
C PHE A 65 -20.64 -0.39 1.83
N GLU A 66 -21.60 -1.10 1.26
CA GLU A 66 -23.01 -0.78 1.39
C GLU A 66 -23.66 -1.82 2.30
N VAL A 67 -24.41 -1.37 3.29
CA VAL A 67 -25.05 -2.23 4.29
C VAL A 67 -26.43 -1.69 4.66
N SER A 68 -27.40 -2.58 4.89
CA SER A 68 -28.76 -2.21 5.26
C SER A 68 -28.91 -2.01 6.76
N LEU A 69 -29.88 -1.17 7.17
CA LEU A 69 -30.30 -1.06 8.57
C LEU A 69 -31.33 -2.15 8.91
N LYS A 70 -31.25 -2.73 10.14
CA LYS A 70 -32.11 -3.84 10.60
C LYS A 70 -33.61 -3.50 10.68
N ASN A 71 -33.97 -2.30 10.99
CA ASN A 71 -35.32 -2.00 11.51
C ASN A 71 -36.19 -1.10 10.61
N ASN A 72 -36.06 -1.21 9.29
CA ASN A 72 -36.98 -0.52 8.37
C ASN A 72 -37.71 -1.56 7.49
N ALA A 73 -38.78 -2.17 8.06
CA ALA A 73 -39.62 -3.16 7.36
C ALA A 73 -40.20 -2.61 6.06
N ASP A 74 -40.48 -1.31 5.95
CA ASP A 74 -41.12 -0.68 4.80
C ASP A 74 -40.17 0.04 3.83
N THR A 75 -38.93 0.33 4.23
CA THR A 75 -37.90 0.95 3.34
C THR A 75 -36.55 0.38 3.66
N LYS A 76 -35.99 -0.45 2.76
CA LYS A 76 -34.56 -0.81 2.83
C LYS A 76 -33.75 0.48 2.80
N THR A 77 -33.27 0.90 3.96
CA THR A 77 -32.38 2.05 4.09
C THR A 77 -30.97 1.51 4.16
N ASP A 78 -30.21 1.73 3.09
CA ASP A 78 -28.80 1.38 3.03
C ASP A 78 -27.96 2.59 3.46
N ILE A 79 -26.87 2.32 4.16
CA ILE A 79 -25.79 3.27 4.42
C ILE A 79 -24.54 2.86 3.66
N SER A 80 -23.63 3.79 3.44
CA SER A 80 -22.33 3.51 2.88
C SER A 80 -21.26 3.70 3.96
N ILE A 81 -20.32 2.75 4.08
CA ILE A 81 -19.13 2.90 4.91
C ILE A 81 -17.96 3.14 3.94
N LEU A 82 -17.38 4.33 4.00
CA LEU A 82 -16.19 4.69 3.23
C LEU A 82 -14.97 4.27 4.03
N PHE A 83 -14.25 3.26 3.55
CA PHE A 83 -13.04 2.75 4.18
C PHE A 83 -11.81 3.42 3.56
N GLU A 84 -11.20 4.33 4.32
CA GLU A 84 -9.99 5.06 3.95
C GLU A 84 -8.76 4.47 4.64
N HIS A 85 -7.80 3.97 3.88
CA HIS A 85 -6.54 3.43 4.40
C HIS A 85 -5.46 4.52 4.49
N LYS A 86 -4.77 4.60 5.62
CA LYS A 86 -3.62 5.50 5.83
C LYS A 86 -2.42 4.75 6.40
N SER A 87 -1.30 4.83 5.69
CA SER A 87 -0.02 4.27 6.12
C SER A 87 0.84 5.24 6.95
N SER A 88 0.50 6.52 6.90
CA SER A 88 1.10 7.61 7.70
C SER A 88 0.01 8.58 8.15
N SER A 89 0.31 9.39 9.17
CA SER A 89 -0.61 10.43 9.61
C SER A 89 -0.78 11.49 8.51
N ASP A 90 -2.04 11.85 8.23
CA ASP A 90 -2.41 12.85 7.24
C ASP A 90 -3.40 13.84 7.86
N LYS A 91 -2.94 15.05 8.14
CA LYS A 91 -3.77 16.10 8.74
C LYS A 91 -4.94 16.56 7.85
N HIS A 92 -4.89 16.25 6.56
CA HIS A 92 -5.91 16.64 5.59
C HIS A 92 -6.91 15.53 5.26
N VAL A 93 -6.81 14.35 5.88
CA VAL A 93 -7.66 13.19 5.60
C VAL A 93 -9.15 13.53 5.69
N LEU A 94 -9.58 14.38 6.65
CA LEU A 94 -10.97 14.76 6.76
C LEU A 94 -11.45 15.67 5.61
N ILE A 95 -10.56 16.44 4.98
CA ILE A 95 -10.89 17.19 3.77
C ILE A 95 -11.09 16.24 2.59
N GLN A 96 -10.22 15.23 2.44
CA GLN A 96 -10.34 14.22 1.39
C GLN A 96 -11.65 13.44 1.52
N VAL A 97 -11.92 12.94 2.73
CA VAL A 97 -13.16 12.20 3.03
C VAL A 97 -14.41 13.06 2.79
N GLY A 98 -14.39 14.32 3.25
CA GLY A 98 -15.48 15.28 3.01
C GLY A 98 -15.69 15.53 1.51
N HIS A 99 -14.61 15.72 0.75
CA HIS A 99 -14.69 15.88 -0.70
C HIS A 99 -15.36 14.67 -1.36
N TYR A 100 -14.98 13.45 -0.98
CA TYR A 100 -15.61 12.23 -1.48
C TYR A 100 -17.12 12.20 -1.16
N MET A 101 -17.50 12.44 0.08
CA MET A 101 -18.91 12.42 0.51
C MET A 101 -19.75 13.41 -0.31
N PHE A 102 -19.29 14.65 -0.44
CA PHE A 102 -20.01 15.68 -1.20
C PHE A 102 -20.06 15.37 -2.69
N ALA A 103 -18.95 14.92 -3.29
CA ALA A 103 -18.93 14.55 -4.70
C ALA A 103 -19.90 13.39 -5.00
N HIS A 104 -19.95 12.38 -4.12
CA HIS A 104 -20.90 11.28 -4.25
C HIS A 104 -22.36 11.77 -4.15
N TRP A 105 -22.70 12.61 -3.19
CA TRP A 105 -24.04 13.16 -3.04
C TRP A 105 -24.43 14.03 -4.24
N VAL A 106 -23.53 14.88 -4.75
CA VAL A 106 -23.77 15.70 -5.95
C VAL A 106 -24.08 14.79 -7.16
N LYS A 107 -23.30 13.70 -7.35
CA LYS A 107 -23.57 12.71 -8.39
C LYS A 107 -24.93 12.05 -8.23
N CYS A 108 -25.30 11.63 -7.01
CA CYS A 108 -26.60 11.04 -6.73
C CYS A 108 -27.74 12.01 -7.09
N LEU A 109 -27.62 13.31 -6.77
CA LEU A 109 -28.60 14.32 -7.12
C LEU A 109 -28.71 14.49 -8.64
N ALA A 110 -27.58 14.54 -9.36
CA ALA A 110 -27.58 14.65 -10.83
C ALA A 110 -28.26 13.43 -11.49
N GLU A 111 -28.04 12.24 -10.92
CA GLU A 111 -28.63 10.98 -11.40
C GLU A 111 -30.04 10.72 -10.82
N LYS A 112 -30.61 11.65 -10.06
CA LYS A 112 -31.92 11.51 -9.38
C LYS A 112 -31.99 10.28 -8.47
N LYS A 113 -30.88 9.86 -7.88
CA LYS A 113 -30.79 8.76 -6.93
C LYS A 113 -31.04 9.25 -5.50
N LYS A 114 -31.55 8.35 -4.65
CA LYS A 114 -31.72 8.62 -3.21
C LYS A 114 -30.36 8.86 -2.56
N LEU A 115 -30.27 9.91 -1.74
CA LEU A 115 -29.08 10.15 -0.92
C LEU A 115 -28.98 9.09 0.18
N LYS A 116 -27.76 8.60 0.41
CA LYS A 116 -27.43 7.66 1.50
C LYS A 116 -26.49 8.34 2.49
N VAL A 117 -26.61 7.97 3.75
CA VAL A 117 -25.62 8.37 4.76
C VAL A 117 -24.31 7.67 4.44
N ILE A 118 -23.20 8.41 4.46
CA ILE A 118 -21.85 7.90 4.29
C ILE A 118 -21.14 8.02 5.63
N ILE A 119 -20.62 6.91 6.14
CA ILE A 119 -19.87 6.83 7.40
C ILE A 119 -18.40 6.63 7.04
N PRO A 120 -17.53 7.63 7.24
CA PRO A 120 -16.10 7.47 7.04
C PRO A 120 -15.51 6.55 8.11
N LEU A 121 -14.71 5.58 7.68
CA LEU A 121 -13.91 4.71 8.53
C LEU A 121 -12.46 4.85 8.10
N ILE A 122 -11.63 5.45 8.94
CA ILE A 122 -10.21 5.67 8.68
C ILE A 122 -9.42 4.56 9.36
N TYR A 123 -8.74 3.74 8.55
CA TYR A 123 -7.92 2.62 8.97
C TYR A 123 -6.45 3.00 8.93
N TYR A 124 -5.87 3.26 10.09
CA TYR A 124 -4.50 3.74 10.22
C TYR A 124 -3.53 2.62 10.60
N GLN A 125 -2.48 2.49 9.81
CA GLN A 125 -1.41 1.50 9.98
C GLN A 125 -0.03 2.13 10.25
N GLY A 126 0.02 3.41 10.57
CA GLY A 126 1.29 4.10 10.78
C GLY A 126 2.00 3.67 12.07
N LYS A 127 3.33 3.91 12.11
CA LYS A 127 4.19 3.58 13.25
C LYS A 127 3.95 4.49 14.45
N LYS A 128 3.78 5.78 14.18
CA LYS A 128 3.60 6.79 15.22
C LYS A 128 2.16 6.77 15.71
N GLU A 129 1.96 7.05 16.97
CA GLU A 129 0.64 7.36 17.47
C GLU A 129 0.06 8.55 16.69
N TRP A 130 -1.18 8.43 16.26
CA TRP A 130 -1.89 9.49 15.57
C TRP A 130 -3.23 9.73 16.23
N ILE A 131 -3.37 10.90 16.80
CA ILE A 131 -4.66 11.40 17.29
C ILE A 131 -5.25 12.22 16.16
N LEU A 132 -6.30 11.69 15.55
CA LEU A 132 -7.01 12.39 14.49
C LEU A 132 -7.91 13.46 15.13
N ALA A 133 -7.55 14.71 14.92
CA ALA A 133 -8.29 15.85 15.43
C ALA A 133 -9.42 16.26 14.47
N ASP A 134 -10.41 16.99 14.96
CA ASP A 134 -11.51 17.52 14.17
C ASP A 134 -11.01 18.45 13.05
N LEU A 135 -11.83 18.60 12.00
CA LEU A 135 -11.53 19.45 10.85
C LEU A 135 -11.23 20.91 11.26
N SER A 136 -11.90 21.40 12.31
CA SER A 136 -11.68 22.75 12.85
C SER A 136 -10.25 22.99 13.35
N SER A 137 -9.51 21.93 13.71
CA SER A 137 -8.12 22.02 14.16
C SER A 137 -7.16 22.54 13.08
N LEU A 138 -7.51 22.41 11.80
CA LEU A 138 -6.72 22.96 10.69
C LEU A 138 -6.76 24.50 10.65
N PHE A 139 -7.70 25.10 11.32
CA PHE A 139 -7.96 26.55 11.35
C PHE A 139 -7.52 27.17 12.69
N HIS A 140 -6.41 26.71 13.27
CA HIS A 140 -5.93 27.09 14.59
C HIS A 140 -5.66 28.61 14.76
N SER A 141 -5.39 29.33 13.65
CA SER A 141 -5.18 30.78 13.67
C SER A 141 -6.46 31.60 13.77
N TYR A 142 -7.65 30.97 13.62
CA TYR A 142 -8.92 31.66 13.69
C TYR A 142 -9.53 31.57 15.09
N PRO A 143 -10.27 32.62 15.56
CA PRO A 143 -11.03 32.58 16.80
C PRO A 143 -12.12 31.50 16.79
N ASP A 144 -12.49 30.97 17.97
CA ASP A 144 -13.42 29.84 18.07
C ASP A 144 -14.81 30.14 17.50
N TYR A 145 -15.31 31.38 17.65
CA TYR A 145 -16.59 31.77 17.08
C TYR A 145 -16.61 31.72 15.54
N ILE A 146 -15.47 31.88 14.89
CA ILE A 146 -15.32 31.67 13.43
C ILE A 146 -15.21 30.19 13.10
N LYS A 147 -14.50 29.39 13.92
CA LYS A 147 -14.38 27.93 13.70
C LYS A 147 -15.74 27.22 13.78
N ASN A 148 -16.75 27.79 14.39
CA ASN A 148 -18.11 27.24 14.39
C ASN A 148 -18.73 27.12 12.99
N TYR A 149 -18.19 27.81 11.98
CA TYR A 149 -18.62 27.71 10.59
C TYR A 149 -17.87 26.61 9.80
N VAL A 150 -16.87 25.95 10.41
CA VAL A 150 -16.22 24.80 9.81
C VAL A 150 -17.15 23.58 9.91
N PRO A 151 -17.39 22.84 8.82
CA PRO A 151 -18.23 21.65 8.87
C PRO A 151 -17.72 20.63 9.88
N LYS A 152 -18.63 20.01 10.63
CA LYS A 152 -18.32 18.89 11.51
C LYS A 152 -18.49 17.60 10.74
N LEU A 153 -17.44 16.80 10.67
CA LEU A 153 -17.45 15.47 10.07
C LEU A 153 -17.24 14.44 11.17
N ASN A 154 -18.25 13.58 11.37
CA ASN A 154 -18.11 12.41 12.23
C ASN A 154 -17.44 11.27 11.44
N TYR A 155 -16.54 10.54 12.09
CA TYR A 155 -15.80 9.44 11.48
C TYR A 155 -15.52 8.33 12.50
N LEU A 156 -15.23 7.14 12.00
CA LEU A 156 -14.68 6.04 12.78
C LEU A 156 -13.17 6.01 12.54
N PHE A 157 -12.39 5.85 13.61
CA PHE A 157 -10.93 5.84 13.53
C PHE A 157 -10.37 4.57 14.15
N PHE A 158 -9.66 3.77 13.35
CA PHE A 158 -8.99 2.56 13.75
C PHE A 158 -7.49 2.71 13.60
N ALA A 159 -6.81 2.94 14.72
CA ALA A 159 -5.36 2.95 14.78
C ALA A 159 -4.85 1.55 15.12
N LEU A 160 -4.39 0.81 14.13
CA LEU A 160 -4.02 -0.59 14.28
C LEU A 160 -2.86 -0.80 15.27
N ASN A 161 -1.97 0.18 15.39
CA ASN A 161 -0.86 0.15 16.35
C ASN A 161 -1.30 0.19 17.82
N THR A 162 -2.53 0.63 18.11
CA THR A 162 -3.08 0.70 19.49
C THR A 162 -3.90 -0.53 19.89
N ILE A 163 -4.23 -1.41 18.95
CA ILE A 163 -5.05 -2.60 19.18
C ILE A 163 -4.13 -3.77 19.54
N SER A 164 -4.40 -4.51 20.63
CA SER A 164 -3.63 -5.70 21.00
C SER A 164 -3.89 -6.86 20.03
N GLU A 165 -2.90 -7.75 19.87
CA GLU A 165 -3.02 -8.95 19.03
C GLU A 165 -4.11 -9.87 19.56
N ASP A 166 -4.22 -10.02 20.89
CA ASP A 166 -5.27 -10.85 21.51
C ASP A 166 -6.66 -10.34 21.13
N LYS A 167 -6.84 -9.01 21.06
CA LYS A 167 -8.10 -8.44 20.57
C LYS A 167 -8.32 -8.70 19.09
N ILE A 168 -7.26 -8.70 18.27
CA ILE A 168 -7.35 -9.01 16.83
C ILE A 168 -7.72 -10.49 16.64
N GLU A 169 -7.16 -11.41 17.42
CA GLU A 169 -7.47 -12.85 17.34
C GLU A 169 -8.92 -13.20 17.69
N THR A 170 -9.65 -12.30 18.35
CA THR A 170 -11.10 -12.47 18.55
C THR A 170 -11.94 -12.13 17.32
N ILE A 171 -11.33 -11.70 16.21
CA ILE A 171 -12.04 -11.60 14.92
C ILE A 171 -12.51 -13.00 14.51
N ARG A 172 -13.80 -13.14 14.20
CA ARG A 172 -14.43 -14.43 13.92
C ARG A 172 -13.81 -15.15 12.70
N ASP A 173 -13.42 -14.41 11.69
CA ASP A 173 -12.67 -14.95 10.55
C ASP A 173 -11.18 -14.98 10.87
N THR A 174 -10.63 -16.19 11.05
CA THR A 174 -9.23 -16.38 11.46
C THR A 174 -8.23 -15.93 10.41
N MET A 175 -8.58 -15.99 9.12
CA MET A 175 -7.75 -15.48 8.03
C MET A 175 -7.70 -13.95 8.05
N MET A 176 -8.81 -13.30 8.37
CA MET A 176 -8.84 -11.85 8.58
C MET A 176 -8.01 -11.45 9.81
N ALA A 177 -8.11 -12.20 10.91
CA ALA A 177 -7.28 -11.97 12.09
C ALA A 177 -5.78 -12.07 11.75
N ALA A 178 -5.37 -13.12 11.04
CA ALA A 178 -3.99 -13.31 10.56
C ALA A 178 -3.52 -12.15 9.67
N ALA A 179 -4.36 -11.72 8.72
CA ALA A 179 -4.06 -10.61 7.83
C ALA A 179 -3.89 -9.29 8.59
N VAL A 180 -4.74 -9.02 9.58
CA VAL A 180 -4.68 -7.80 10.40
C VAL A 180 -3.43 -7.80 11.30
N ILE A 181 -3.04 -8.93 11.87
CA ILE A 181 -1.77 -9.04 12.63
C ILE A 181 -0.57 -8.79 11.73
N ALA A 182 -0.53 -9.40 10.54
CA ALA A 182 0.53 -9.17 9.56
C ALA A 182 0.63 -7.68 9.15
N GLN A 183 -0.51 -7.02 8.95
CA GLN A 183 -0.59 -5.60 8.64
C GLN A 183 -0.11 -4.71 9.80
N LYS A 184 -0.40 -5.09 11.04
CA LYS A 184 0.00 -4.35 12.23
C LYS A 184 1.53 -4.22 12.32
N TRP A 185 2.26 -5.30 12.04
CA TRP A 185 3.71 -5.36 12.22
C TRP A 185 4.51 -5.08 10.95
N ARG A 186 3.86 -4.66 9.85
CA ARG A 186 4.49 -4.35 8.57
C ARG A 186 5.70 -3.40 8.64
N ILE A 187 5.71 -2.55 9.65
CA ILE A 187 6.76 -1.53 9.86
C ILE A 187 7.83 -1.96 10.86
N ASN A 188 7.71 -3.15 11.40
CA ASN A 188 8.66 -3.74 12.34
C ASN A 188 8.92 -5.21 11.93
N PRO A 189 9.84 -5.44 10.97
CA PRO A 189 10.14 -6.79 10.45
C PRO A 189 10.50 -7.79 11.55
N VAL A 190 11.23 -7.37 12.58
CA VAL A 190 11.63 -8.22 13.71
C VAL A 190 10.40 -8.70 14.51
N LYS A 191 9.47 -7.77 14.77
CA LYS A 191 8.24 -8.11 15.50
C LYS A 191 7.31 -8.97 14.64
N LEU A 192 7.21 -8.68 13.34
CA LEU A 192 6.46 -9.50 12.40
C LEU A 192 7.00 -10.92 12.35
N GLN A 193 8.31 -11.10 12.30
CA GLN A 193 8.96 -12.41 12.33
C GLN A 193 8.68 -13.15 13.62
N ALA A 194 8.72 -12.48 14.77
CA ALA A 194 8.38 -13.07 16.06
C ALA A 194 6.92 -13.54 16.14
N ASP A 195 6.01 -12.88 15.41
CA ASP A 195 4.58 -13.22 15.38
C ASP A 195 4.19 -14.18 14.23
N PHE A 196 5.14 -14.66 13.40
CA PHE A 196 4.83 -15.58 12.31
C PHE A 196 4.15 -16.87 12.75
N GLU A 197 4.63 -17.49 13.83
CA GLU A 197 4.00 -18.69 14.37
C GLU A 197 2.54 -18.42 14.77
N ARG A 198 2.28 -17.28 15.39
CA ARG A 198 0.93 -16.84 15.78
C ARG A 198 0.05 -16.63 14.57
N ILE A 199 0.54 -15.91 13.55
CA ILE A 199 -0.18 -15.66 12.28
C ILE A 199 -0.52 -17.00 11.61
N PHE A 200 0.46 -17.88 11.48
CA PHE A 200 0.27 -19.14 10.74
C PHE A 200 -0.59 -20.17 11.49
N ARG A 201 -0.64 -20.12 12.82
CA ARG A 201 -1.56 -20.92 13.62
C ARG A 201 -3.04 -20.57 13.40
N LEU A 202 -3.33 -19.36 12.98
CA LEU A 202 -4.68 -18.93 12.64
C LEU A 202 -5.17 -19.51 11.30
N PHE A 203 -4.27 -20.10 10.50
CA PHE A 203 -4.65 -20.66 9.21
C PHE A 203 -5.48 -21.94 9.39
N PRO A 204 -6.64 -22.03 8.75
CA PRO A 204 -7.47 -23.24 8.83
C PRO A 204 -6.78 -24.40 8.09
N ILE A 205 -6.84 -25.59 8.67
CA ILE A 205 -6.24 -26.81 8.08
C ILE A 205 -6.96 -27.23 6.81
N LYS A 206 -8.25 -26.92 6.72
CA LYS A 206 -9.11 -27.21 5.57
C LYS A 206 -9.82 -25.94 5.16
N ASP A 207 -9.15 -25.12 4.34
CA ASP A 207 -9.76 -23.94 3.73
C ASP A 207 -9.83 -24.12 2.22
N PRO A 208 -11.00 -23.97 1.60
CA PRO A 208 -11.10 -23.87 0.15
C PRO A 208 -10.43 -22.60 -0.41
N ASN A 209 -10.10 -21.62 0.43
CA ASN A 209 -9.58 -20.32 -0.01
C ASN A 209 -8.05 -20.21 0.13
N LEU A 210 -7.33 -21.21 -0.34
CA LEU A 210 -5.85 -21.25 -0.37
C LEU A 210 -5.22 -19.98 -0.97
N ASN A 211 -5.92 -19.32 -1.88
CA ASN A 211 -5.45 -18.10 -2.54
C ASN A 211 -5.22 -16.93 -1.56
N PHE A 212 -6.09 -16.76 -0.57
CA PHE A 212 -5.91 -15.68 0.40
C PHE A 212 -4.83 -16.00 1.42
N LEU A 213 -4.72 -17.24 1.85
CA LEU A 213 -3.62 -17.73 2.67
C LEU A 213 -2.27 -17.44 1.99
N GLU A 214 -2.14 -17.79 0.72
CA GLU A 214 -0.94 -17.47 -0.06
C GLU A 214 -0.63 -15.98 -0.06
N LYS A 215 -1.64 -15.11 -0.20
CA LYS A 215 -1.47 -13.66 -0.15
C LYS A 215 -0.97 -13.15 1.19
N ILE A 216 -1.44 -13.70 2.32
CA ILE A 216 -0.93 -13.37 3.66
C ILE A 216 0.54 -13.78 3.77
N VAL A 217 0.89 -14.99 3.33
CA VAL A 217 2.27 -15.48 3.32
C VAL A 217 3.16 -14.60 2.46
N VAL A 218 2.75 -14.33 1.21
CA VAL A 218 3.48 -13.44 0.29
C VAL A 218 3.68 -12.07 0.91
N TYR A 219 2.64 -11.49 1.50
CA TYR A 219 2.73 -10.20 2.16
C TYR A 219 3.73 -10.23 3.34
N ALA A 220 3.57 -11.18 4.25
CA ALA A 220 4.42 -11.29 5.44
C ALA A 220 5.90 -11.50 5.08
N LEU A 221 6.18 -12.34 4.08
CA LEU A 221 7.55 -12.61 3.62
C LEU A 221 8.18 -11.43 2.88
N ASN A 222 7.40 -10.69 2.07
CA ASN A 222 7.92 -9.51 1.37
C ASN A 222 8.20 -8.30 2.27
N VAL A 223 7.58 -8.23 3.45
CA VAL A 223 7.79 -7.13 4.40
C VAL A 223 8.71 -7.52 5.57
N SER A 224 9.30 -8.73 5.52
CA SER A 224 10.25 -9.25 6.51
C SER A 224 11.52 -9.74 5.81
N ASP A 225 12.66 -9.61 6.50
CA ASP A 225 13.97 -10.10 6.03
C ASP A 225 14.24 -11.53 6.55
N ILE A 226 13.23 -12.42 6.48
CA ILE A 226 13.35 -13.78 7.01
C ILE A 226 14.14 -14.67 6.06
N THR A 227 15.11 -15.42 6.60
CA THR A 227 15.81 -16.48 5.85
C THR A 227 15.02 -17.78 5.87
N GLU A 228 15.38 -18.71 4.96
CA GLU A 228 14.75 -20.04 4.87
C GLU A 228 14.89 -20.82 6.17
N GLU A 229 16.06 -20.77 6.82
CA GLU A 229 16.32 -21.47 8.07
C GLU A 229 15.45 -20.97 9.19
N VAL A 230 15.33 -19.64 9.33
CA VAL A 230 14.50 -19.02 10.37
C VAL A 230 13.01 -19.27 10.09
N LEU A 231 12.58 -19.23 8.84
CA LEU A 231 11.21 -19.58 8.48
C LEU A 231 10.91 -21.05 8.82
N ALA A 232 11.79 -21.98 8.42
CA ALA A 232 11.63 -23.41 8.67
C ALA A 232 11.55 -23.72 10.17
N GLU A 233 12.35 -23.04 11.00
CA GLU A 233 12.30 -23.15 12.47
C GLU A 233 10.97 -22.64 13.02
N THR A 234 10.55 -21.44 12.58
CA THR A 234 9.31 -20.76 13.03
C THR A 234 8.06 -21.60 12.76
N ILE A 235 8.02 -22.32 11.62
CA ILE A 235 6.86 -23.12 11.23
C ILE A 235 6.93 -24.59 11.67
N LYS A 236 7.90 -24.98 12.52
CA LYS A 236 8.03 -26.38 12.97
C LYS A 236 6.76 -26.94 13.62
N SER A 237 6.08 -26.11 14.41
CA SER A 237 4.86 -26.47 15.13
C SER A 237 3.58 -26.41 14.29
N ILE A 238 3.69 -25.91 13.05
CA ILE A 238 2.54 -25.72 12.17
C ILE A 238 2.16 -27.03 11.46
N PRO A 239 0.86 -27.34 11.26
CA PRO A 239 0.41 -28.54 10.55
C PRO A 239 1.03 -28.65 9.14
N GLN A 240 1.40 -29.89 8.75
CA GLN A 240 2.13 -30.15 7.51
C GLN A 240 1.51 -29.57 6.23
N PRO A 241 0.18 -29.60 6.00
CA PRO A 241 -0.41 -29.00 4.80
C PRO A 241 -0.16 -27.50 4.72
N ILE A 242 -0.27 -26.77 5.83
CA ILE A 242 -0.01 -25.31 5.89
C ILE A 242 1.47 -25.05 5.69
N LYS A 243 2.33 -25.83 6.36
CA LYS A 243 3.79 -25.75 6.22
C LYS A 243 4.23 -25.89 4.76
N ASN A 244 3.72 -26.87 4.04
CA ASN A 244 4.04 -27.08 2.63
C ASN A 244 3.66 -25.87 1.78
N ASN A 245 2.49 -25.27 2.02
CA ASN A 245 2.04 -24.07 1.31
C ASN A 245 2.94 -22.87 1.59
N ILE A 246 3.36 -22.66 2.85
CA ILE A 246 4.26 -21.58 3.24
C ILE A 246 5.61 -21.74 2.54
N MET A 247 6.23 -22.94 2.61
CA MET A 247 7.52 -23.20 1.98
C MET A 247 7.47 -23.06 0.46
N THR A 248 6.44 -23.63 -0.18
CA THR A 248 6.26 -23.48 -1.64
C THR A 248 6.13 -22.02 -2.06
N THR A 249 5.43 -21.22 -1.24
CA THR A 249 5.26 -19.79 -1.50
C THR A 249 6.58 -19.04 -1.31
N TYR A 250 7.35 -19.37 -0.27
CA TYR A 250 8.68 -18.83 -0.04
C TYR A 250 9.61 -19.10 -1.23
N ASP A 251 9.73 -20.35 -1.67
CA ASP A 251 10.56 -20.74 -2.81
C ASP A 251 10.20 -19.95 -4.08
N ARG A 252 8.89 -19.74 -4.30
CA ARG A 252 8.40 -18.95 -5.45
C ARG A 252 8.83 -17.49 -5.37
N ILE A 253 8.77 -16.90 -4.17
CA ILE A 253 9.21 -15.52 -3.94
C ILE A 253 10.72 -15.40 -4.17
N VAL A 254 11.52 -16.30 -3.60
CA VAL A 254 12.97 -16.30 -3.76
C VAL A 254 13.36 -16.44 -5.24
N GLN A 255 12.73 -17.36 -5.97
CA GLN A 255 12.99 -17.53 -7.41
C GLN A 255 12.59 -16.27 -8.20
N LYS A 256 11.46 -15.66 -7.88
CA LYS A 256 11.02 -14.42 -8.53
C LYS A 256 12.03 -13.30 -8.31
N ASN A 257 12.41 -13.04 -7.07
CA ASN A 257 13.37 -11.98 -6.72
C ASN A 257 14.74 -12.22 -7.38
N ARG A 258 15.20 -13.49 -7.44
CA ARG A 258 16.44 -13.85 -8.14
C ARG A 258 16.37 -13.57 -9.64
N ASN A 259 15.23 -13.83 -10.28
CA ASN A 259 15.03 -13.55 -11.69
C ASN A 259 14.96 -12.04 -11.97
N GLU A 260 14.25 -11.29 -11.12
CA GLU A 260 14.17 -9.83 -11.21
C GLU A 260 15.55 -9.19 -11.05
N GLY A 261 16.33 -9.58 -10.03
CA GLY A 261 17.70 -9.12 -9.85
C GLY A 261 18.64 -9.45 -11.02
N LYS A 262 18.47 -10.62 -11.68
CA LYS A 262 19.23 -10.94 -12.91
C LYS A 262 18.85 -10.04 -14.08
N ILE A 263 17.58 -9.67 -14.21
CA ILE A 263 17.09 -8.79 -15.27
C ILE A 263 17.60 -7.35 -15.01
N GLU A 264 17.48 -6.86 -13.78
CA GLU A 264 17.98 -5.54 -13.37
C GLU A 264 19.49 -5.42 -13.61
N GLY A 265 20.28 -6.38 -13.11
CA GLY A 265 21.74 -6.38 -13.33
C GLY A 265 22.13 -6.46 -14.81
N LYS A 266 21.33 -7.17 -15.65
CA LYS A 266 21.56 -7.20 -17.10
C LYS A 266 21.24 -5.85 -17.76
N ILE A 267 20.22 -5.17 -17.29
CA ILE A 267 19.84 -3.83 -17.78
C ILE A 267 20.89 -2.81 -17.36
N GLU A 268 21.29 -2.79 -16.09
CA GLU A 268 22.32 -1.91 -15.54
C GLU A 268 23.64 -2.10 -16.29
N GLY A 269 24.15 -3.33 -16.40
CA GLY A 269 25.37 -3.63 -17.12
C GLY A 269 25.31 -3.25 -18.62
N LYS A 270 24.11 -3.33 -19.25
CA LYS A 270 23.94 -2.87 -20.63
C LYS A 270 23.99 -1.35 -20.74
N ILE A 271 23.44 -0.65 -19.75
CA ILE A 271 23.47 0.83 -19.70
C ILE A 271 24.90 1.31 -19.44
N GLU A 272 25.58 0.73 -18.45
CA GLU A 272 26.97 1.04 -18.11
C GLU A 272 27.90 0.79 -19.32
N GLY A 273 27.85 -0.39 -19.91
CA GLY A 273 28.67 -0.70 -21.09
C GLY A 273 28.38 0.20 -22.29
N LYS A 274 27.13 0.68 -22.46
CA LYS A 274 26.81 1.65 -23.52
C LYS A 274 27.39 3.04 -23.21
N ILE A 275 27.42 3.44 -21.95
CA ILE A 275 28.01 4.72 -21.52
C ILE A 275 29.53 4.66 -21.67
N GLU A 276 30.16 3.59 -21.16
CA GLU A 276 31.61 3.37 -21.28
C GLU A 276 32.04 3.34 -22.74
N GLY A 277 31.41 2.52 -23.57
CA GLY A 277 31.75 2.45 -25.00
C GLY A 277 31.53 3.78 -25.74
N LYS A 278 30.58 4.62 -25.30
CA LYS A 278 30.42 5.97 -25.87
C LYS A 278 31.52 6.92 -25.44
N ILE A 279 32.01 6.79 -24.21
CA ILE A 279 33.14 7.58 -23.69
C ILE A 279 34.42 7.14 -24.39
N GLU A 280 34.71 5.84 -24.47
CA GLU A 280 35.88 5.30 -25.16
C GLU A 280 35.89 5.70 -26.63
N GLY A 281 34.75 5.60 -27.33
CA GLY A 281 34.66 6.07 -28.73
C GLY A 281 34.92 7.57 -28.89
N LYS A 282 34.51 8.41 -27.95
CA LYS A 282 34.84 9.83 -27.98
C LYS A 282 36.33 10.09 -27.73
N ILE A 283 36.94 9.35 -26.80
CA ILE A 283 38.39 9.42 -26.54
C ILE A 283 39.16 9.02 -27.79
N GLU A 284 38.79 7.92 -28.45
CA GLU A 284 39.41 7.46 -29.67
C GLU A 284 39.32 8.50 -30.80
N VAL A 285 38.14 9.14 -30.97
CA VAL A 285 37.96 10.23 -31.92
C VAL A 285 38.88 11.40 -31.63
N VAL A 286 39.00 11.82 -30.36
CA VAL A 286 39.88 12.93 -29.96
C VAL A 286 41.36 12.62 -30.30
N LEU A 287 41.83 11.43 -29.92
CA LEU A 287 43.21 11.02 -30.14
C LEU A 287 43.51 10.88 -31.64
N ASN A 288 42.64 10.24 -32.40
CA ASN A 288 42.84 10.06 -33.84
C ASN A 288 42.82 11.40 -34.59
N CYS A 289 41.94 12.33 -34.23
CA CYS A 289 41.90 13.64 -34.85
C CYS A 289 43.15 14.46 -34.51
N PHE A 290 43.65 14.40 -33.27
CA PHE A 290 44.83 15.08 -32.83
C PHE A 290 46.10 14.57 -33.53
N ASP A 291 46.24 13.22 -33.62
CA ASP A 291 47.37 12.55 -34.29
C ASP A 291 47.40 12.81 -35.79
N GLN A 292 46.29 13.32 -36.37
CA GLN A 292 46.18 13.76 -37.79
C GLN A 292 46.30 15.30 -37.96
N ASP A 293 46.81 16.02 -36.97
CA ASP A 293 47.02 17.46 -36.99
C ASP A 293 45.69 18.27 -37.27
N ILE A 294 44.53 17.76 -36.85
CA ILE A 294 43.27 18.48 -36.98
C ILE A 294 43.19 19.59 -35.93
N ALA A 295 42.76 20.77 -36.36
CA ALA A 295 42.69 21.93 -35.47
C ALA A 295 41.75 21.69 -34.27
N MET A 296 42.16 22.14 -33.08
CA MET A 296 41.49 21.94 -31.79
C MET A 296 39.98 22.28 -31.85
N ALA A 297 39.62 23.41 -32.48
CA ALA A 297 38.22 23.80 -32.62
C ALA A 297 37.37 22.78 -33.39
N MET A 298 37.97 22.04 -34.31
CA MET A 298 37.32 20.99 -35.10
C MET A 298 37.18 19.70 -34.33
N ILE A 299 38.18 19.33 -33.51
CA ILE A 299 38.15 18.19 -32.58
C ILE A 299 37.00 18.35 -31.58
N ILE A 300 36.84 19.53 -30.99
CA ILE A 300 35.75 19.89 -30.06
C ILE A 300 34.39 19.69 -30.76
N ASN A 301 34.25 20.17 -31.99
CA ASN A 301 32.99 20.05 -32.71
C ASN A 301 32.65 18.60 -33.08
N ILE A 302 33.63 17.81 -33.52
CA ILE A 302 33.43 16.41 -33.91
C ILE A 302 33.13 15.52 -32.73
N SER A 303 33.88 15.66 -31.63
CA SER A 303 33.72 14.85 -30.41
C SER A 303 32.49 15.24 -29.59
N GLY A 304 32.02 16.48 -29.74
CA GLY A 304 30.97 17.06 -28.91
C GLY A 304 31.38 17.14 -27.41
N LEU A 305 32.67 17.32 -27.15
CA LEU A 305 33.25 17.55 -25.83
C LEU A 305 33.64 19.03 -25.69
N SER A 306 33.74 19.51 -24.46
CA SER A 306 34.27 20.83 -24.16
C SER A 306 35.80 20.87 -24.40
N GLU A 307 36.36 22.05 -24.60
CA GLU A 307 37.80 22.25 -24.77
C GLU A 307 38.59 21.68 -23.58
N SER A 308 38.11 21.90 -22.36
CA SER A 308 38.71 21.36 -21.14
C SER A 308 38.76 19.83 -21.08
N GLU A 309 37.70 19.16 -21.56
CA GLU A 309 37.62 17.70 -21.65
C GLU A 309 38.60 17.17 -22.71
N VAL A 310 38.64 17.80 -23.89
CA VAL A 310 39.58 17.41 -24.94
C VAL A 310 41.05 17.56 -24.44
N ILE A 311 41.39 18.66 -23.81
CA ILE A 311 42.73 18.88 -23.23
C ILE A 311 43.03 17.85 -22.14
N SER A 312 42.06 17.51 -21.29
CA SER A 312 42.25 16.49 -20.24
C SER A 312 42.59 15.13 -20.86
N ILE A 313 41.84 14.70 -21.88
CA ILE A 313 42.07 13.45 -22.60
C ILE A 313 43.45 13.42 -23.23
N LEU A 314 43.85 14.50 -23.92
CA LEU A 314 45.17 14.58 -24.55
C LEU A 314 46.33 14.51 -23.55
N LYS A 315 46.18 15.16 -22.39
CA LYS A 315 47.17 15.07 -21.27
C LYS A 315 47.26 13.68 -20.71
N GLU A 316 46.12 13.05 -20.41
CA GLU A 316 46.08 11.70 -19.84
C GLU A 316 46.77 10.68 -20.77
N HIS A 317 46.60 10.86 -22.10
CA HIS A 317 47.23 10.01 -23.09
C HIS A 317 48.59 10.52 -23.59
N LYS A 318 49.21 11.49 -22.92
CA LYS A 318 50.54 12.04 -23.18
C LYS A 318 50.73 12.56 -24.61
N ARG A 319 49.74 13.23 -25.16
CA ARG A 319 49.79 13.88 -26.47
C ARG A 319 50.20 15.35 -26.36
N ILE A 320 49.97 15.96 -25.22
CA ILE A 320 50.37 17.32 -24.88
C ILE A 320 50.89 17.41 -23.45
#